data_efcfc837653c0be272789b4e03e1c971
#
_entry.id   efcfc837653c0be272789b4e03e1c971
#
_cell.length_a   1.000
_cell.length_b   1.000
_cell.length_c   1.000
_cell.angle_alpha   90.00
_cell.angle_beta   90.00
_cell.angle_gamma   90.00
#
_symmetry.space_group_name_H-M   'P 1'
#
loop_
_entity.id
_entity.type
_entity.pdbx_description
1 polymer ?
#
loop_
_entity_poly.entity_id
_entity_poly.type
_entity_poly.pdbx_seq_one_letter_code
_entity_poly.pdbx_strand_id
1 'polypeptide(L)' 'MEAPLVVVNFKTYTSALASAAERLGKQMASIQTNARMVAVTSAFDLSDVSAIDGLEVWSQHLDPVGQGSHTGWLEPETAI' A
#
# COMPACT_ATOMS: atom_id res chain seq x y z
N MET A 1 -13.76 -22.72 0.24
CA MET A 1 -12.40 -22.54 0.78
C MET A 1 -12.01 -21.08 0.62
N GLU A 2 -11.56 -20.47 1.68
CA GLU A 2 -11.13 -19.07 1.64
C GLU A 2 -9.82 -18.93 0.86
N ALA A 3 -9.69 -17.83 0.12
CA ALA A 3 -8.47 -17.53 -0.60
C ALA A 3 -7.34 -17.19 0.40
N PRO A 4 -6.11 -17.65 0.16
CA PRO A 4 -4.99 -17.25 0.99
C PRO A 4 -4.73 -15.74 0.88
N LEU A 5 -4.23 -15.15 1.97
CA LEU A 5 -3.82 -13.75 2.02
C LEU A 5 -2.30 -13.68 1.89
N VAL A 6 -1.84 -12.93 0.90
CA VAL A 6 -0.41 -12.69 0.68
C VAL A 6 -0.16 -11.19 0.83
N VAL A 7 0.65 -10.82 1.82
CA VAL A 7 0.98 -9.44 2.13
C VAL A 7 2.44 -9.19 1.77
N VAL A 8 2.67 -8.26 0.84
CA VAL A 8 4.02 -7.88 0.42
C VAL A 8 4.36 -6.52 1.03
N ASN A 9 5.27 -6.52 1.98
CA ASN A 9 5.73 -5.30 2.64
C ASN A 9 6.85 -4.67 1.82
N PHE A 10 6.59 -3.49 1.25
CA PHE A 10 7.55 -2.79 0.40
C PHE A 10 8.71 -2.21 1.20
N LYS A 11 8.52 -2.03 2.51
CA LYS A 11 9.56 -1.46 3.37
C LYS A 11 10.04 -0.10 2.83
N THR A 12 11.31 0.22 2.99
CA THR A 12 11.92 1.42 2.42
C THR A 12 13.08 1.05 1.47
N TYR A 13 12.97 -0.11 0.83
CA TYR A 13 13.95 -0.55 -0.15
C TYR A 13 13.81 0.24 -1.46
N THR A 14 14.92 0.62 -2.07
CA THR A 14 14.90 1.38 -3.32
C THR A 14 14.17 0.64 -4.44
N SER A 15 14.15 -0.69 -4.40
CA SER A 15 13.43 -1.52 -5.37
C SER A 15 11.91 -1.50 -5.18
N ALA A 16 11.40 -0.82 -4.14
CA ALA A 16 9.98 -0.76 -3.81
C ALA A 16 9.54 0.65 -3.38
N LEU A 17 10.22 1.70 -3.85
CA LEU A 17 9.89 3.10 -3.57
C LEU A 17 9.64 3.85 -4.88
N ALA A 18 8.79 4.86 -4.84
CA ALA A 18 8.50 5.76 -5.96
C ALA A 18 8.09 4.98 -7.22
N SER A 19 8.73 5.22 -8.35
CA SER A 19 8.40 4.52 -9.59
C SER A 19 8.60 3.00 -9.52
N ALA A 20 9.54 2.55 -8.68
CA ALA A 20 9.73 1.11 -8.45
C ALA A 20 8.54 0.51 -7.69
N ALA A 21 7.93 1.26 -6.75
CA ALA A 21 6.72 0.83 -6.07
C ALA A 21 5.57 0.63 -7.07
N GLU A 22 5.38 1.57 -7.99
CA GLU A 22 4.36 1.45 -9.02
C GLU A 22 4.59 0.23 -9.92
N ARG A 23 5.83 0.00 -10.36
CA ARG A 23 6.17 -1.15 -11.18
C ARG A 23 5.89 -2.46 -10.45
N LEU A 24 6.32 -2.55 -9.19
CA LEU A 24 6.10 -3.76 -8.39
C LEU A 24 4.59 -4.00 -8.18
N GLY A 25 3.84 -2.93 -7.88
CA GLY A 25 2.39 -3.02 -7.72
C GLY A 25 1.70 -3.51 -8.99
N LYS A 26 2.10 -3.01 -10.15
CA LYS A 26 1.56 -3.45 -11.44
C LYS A 26 1.89 -4.92 -11.72
N GLN A 27 3.09 -5.36 -11.38
CA GLN A 27 3.48 -6.77 -11.50
C GLN A 27 2.61 -7.65 -10.60
N MET A 28 2.37 -7.23 -9.35
CA MET A 28 1.49 -7.94 -8.43
C MET A 28 0.07 -8.03 -8.96
N ALA A 29 -0.46 -6.93 -9.46
CA ALA A 29 -1.83 -6.88 -10.01
C ALA A 29 -2.00 -7.75 -11.25
N SER A 30 -0.92 -8.03 -11.98
CA SER A 30 -0.94 -8.86 -13.19
C SER A 30 -0.92 -10.36 -12.90
N ILE A 31 -0.64 -10.76 -11.66
CA ILE A 31 -0.56 -12.17 -11.30
C ILE A 31 -1.96 -12.77 -11.26
N GLN A 32 -2.17 -13.85 -12.01
CA GLN A 32 -3.44 -14.59 -11.99
C GLN A 32 -3.39 -15.61 -10.86
N THR A 33 -4.13 -15.32 -9.79
CA THR A 33 -4.17 -16.16 -8.60
C THR A 33 -5.51 -15.97 -7.90
N ASN A 34 -5.92 -16.97 -7.14
CA ASN A 34 -7.06 -16.85 -6.24
C ASN A 34 -6.66 -16.27 -4.88
N ALA A 35 -5.38 -16.02 -4.66
CA ALA A 35 -4.92 -15.39 -3.43
C ALA A 35 -5.31 -13.91 -3.41
N ARG A 36 -5.62 -13.42 -2.21
CA ARG A 36 -5.80 -12.00 -1.97
C ARG A 36 -4.43 -11.39 -1.76
N MET A 37 -3.99 -10.55 -2.69
CA MET A 37 -2.67 -9.94 -2.64
C MET A 37 -2.75 -8.50 -2.18
N VAL A 38 -1.92 -8.13 -1.22
CA VAL A 38 -1.88 -6.80 -0.63
C VAL A 38 -0.48 -6.24 -0.72
N ALA A 39 -0.36 -5.02 -1.25
CA ALA A 39 0.87 -4.25 -1.23
C ALA A 39 0.85 -3.29 -0.05
N VAL A 40 1.88 -3.33 0.79
CA VAL A 40 2.00 -2.45 1.95
C VAL A 40 3.10 -1.44 1.66
N THR A 41 2.71 -0.20 1.37
CA THR A 41 3.59 0.82 0.82
C THR A 41 3.91 1.93 1.81
N SER A 42 4.99 2.65 1.51
CA SER A 42 5.31 3.92 2.16
C SER A 42 4.15 4.92 1.98
N ALA A 43 3.97 5.79 2.96
CA ALA A 43 2.93 6.83 2.88
C ALA A 43 3.11 7.72 1.65
N PHE A 44 4.34 7.94 1.19
CA PHE A 44 4.63 8.76 0.01
C PHE A 44 4.14 8.11 -1.29
N ASP A 45 4.03 6.79 -1.32
CA ASP A 45 3.66 6.04 -2.51
C ASP A 45 2.22 5.52 -2.46
N LEU A 46 1.53 5.73 -1.34
CA LEU A 46 0.20 5.16 -1.10
C LEU A 46 -0.80 5.53 -2.18
N SER A 47 -0.86 6.80 -2.56
CA SER A 47 -1.81 7.31 -3.56
C SER A 47 -1.54 6.69 -4.95
N ASP A 48 -0.29 6.69 -5.38
CA ASP A 48 0.08 6.19 -6.71
C ASP A 48 -0.16 4.69 -6.84
N VAL A 49 0.21 3.93 -5.81
CA VAL A 49 0.02 2.47 -5.83
C VAL A 49 -1.46 2.12 -5.69
N SER A 50 -2.20 2.88 -4.89
CA SER A 50 -3.66 2.66 -4.73
C SER A 50 -4.45 2.90 -6.02
N ALA A 51 -3.91 3.66 -6.95
CA ALA A 51 -4.56 3.90 -8.24
C ALA A 51 -4.47 2.72 -9.20
N ILE A 52 -3.70 1.68 -8.86
CA ILE A 52 -3.55 0.49 -9.70
C ILE A 52 -4.81 -0.40 -9.55
N ASP A 53 -5.47 -0.68 -10.67
CA ASP A 53 -6.65 -1.54 -10.68
C ASP A 53 -6.30 -2.97 -10.27
N GLY A 54 -7.17 -3.57 -9.47
CA GLY A 54 -7.05 -4.97 -9.08
C GLY A 54 -6.02 -5.24 -7.99
N LEU A 55 -5.51 -4.21 -7.34
CA LEU A 55 -4.54 -4.34 -6.25
C LEU A 55 -5.10 -3.75 -4.97
N GLU A 56 -5.06 -4.52 -3.90
CA GLU A 56 -5.35 -4.01 -2.55
C GLU A 56 -4.08 -3.41 -1.97
N VAL A 57 -4.19 -2.22 -1.36
CA VAL A 57 -3.02 -1.46 -0.88
C VAL A 57 -3.26 -1.00 0.55
N TRP A 58 -2.29 -1.24 1.42
CA TRP A 58 -2.31 -0.80 2.80
C TRP A 58 -1.14 0.15 3.07
N SER A 59 -1.34 1.06 4.00
CA SER A 59 -0.26 1.90 4.52
C SER A 59 0.60 1.11 5.51
N GLN A 60 1.92 1.35 5.49
CA GLN A 60 2.84 0.75 6.45
C GLN A 60 2.60 1.24 7.86
N HIS A 61 2.11 2.47 8.01
CA HIS A 61 1.95 3.11 9.32
C HIS A 61 0.79 4.10 9.28
N LEU A 62 0.02 4.14 10.35
CA LEU A 62 -0.96 5.20 10.62
C LEU A 62 -0.83 5.57 12.09
N ASP A 63 -1.09 6.83 12.40
CA ASP A 63 -1.05 7.32 13.78
C ASP A 63 -2.44 7.34 14.41
N PRO A 64 -2.58 7.05 15.70
CA PRO A 64 -3.88 7.02 16.38
C PRO A 64 -4.34 8.41 16.74
N VAL A 65 -4.56 9.26 15.74
CA VAL A 65 -4.99 10.64 15.92
C VAL A 65 -6.19 10.95 15.03
N GLY A 66 -7.00 11.90 15.44
CA GLY A 66 -8.03 12.47 14.60
C GLY A 66 -7.51 13.70 13.86
N GLN A 67 -8.40 14.38 13.18
CA GLN A 67 -8.08 15.64 12.52
C GLN A 67 -7.76 16.73 13.55
N GLY A 68 -6.84 17.63 13.19
CA GLY A 68 -6.40 18.71 14.08
C GLY A 68 -4.98 19.15 13.78
N SER A 69 -4.32 19.71 14.78
CA SER A 69 -2.94 20.23 14.65
C SER A 69 -1.91 19.13 14.87
N HIS A 70 -1.88 18.18 13.96
CA HIS A 70 -1.01 17.00 14.03
C HIS A 70 0.00 16.98 12.88
N THR A 71 0.79 18.04 12.79
CA THR A 71 1.80 18.16 11.73
C THR A 71 2.74 16.96 11.73
N GLY A 72 2.87 16.31 10.58
CA GLY A 72 3.77 15.18 10.39
C GLY A 72 3.21 13.82 10.81
N TRP A 73 2.01 13.79 11.39
CA TRP A 73 1.36 12.54 11.78
C TRP A 73 0.47 12.04 10.64
N LEU A 74 0.35 10.73 10.52
CA LEU A 74 -0.44 10.09 9.48
C LEU A 74 -1.84 9.79 10.02
N GLU A 75 -2.75 10.72 9.78
CA GLU A 75 -4.13 10.63 10.26
C GLU A 75 -4.90 9.61 9.40
N PRO A 76 -5.59 8.62 10.02
CA PRO A 76 -6.17 7.49 9.27
C PRO A 76 -7.24 7.85 8.25
N GLU A 77 -8.11 8.82 8.54
CA GLU A 77 -9.19 9.18 7.62
C GLU A 77 -8.65 9.74 6.31
N THR A 78 -7.50 10.40 6.34
CA THR A 78 -6.87 10.95 5.14
C THR A 78 -6.34 9.83 4.23
N ALA A 79 -6.03 8.66 4.78
CA ALA A 79 -5.50 7.53 4.02
C ALA A 79 -6.58 6.76 3.24
N ILE A 80 -7.84 6.95 3.57
CA ILE A 80 -8.95 6.20 2.97
C ILE A 80 -9.31 6.74 1.58
#